data_e5d55b3cf628d5709d27bdf7a9e76fb4
#
_entry.id   e5d55b3cf628d5709d27bdf7a9e76fb4
#
_cell.length_a   1.000
_cell.length_b   1.000
_cell.length_c   1.000
_cell.angle_alpha   90.00
_cell.angle_beta   90.00
_cell.angle_gamma   90.00
#
_symmetry.space_group_name_H-M   'P 1'
#
loop_
_entity.id
_entity.type
_entity.pdbx_description
1 polymer ?
#
loop_
_entity_poly.entity_id
_entity_poly.type
_entity_poly.pdbx_seq_one_letter_code
_entity_poly.pdbx_strand_id
1 'polypeptide(L)'
;MKNWKLPLIIVGTVVAVVLSCVFGVQAAQNRAISLEESVYTAESDIKVQEKRRVDLVYNLADCVKQYDRHESETLTGLADGMSEGNSVEDVNTVIAAVTYAYPELKSNENYKQLMNELSITENMLAQYRENYNKSVTAYNRYVKKFPARIFLDWTGYEVLKFHRLDYQAPIDAPQDLFGE
;
A
#
# COMPACT_ATOMS: atom_id res chain seq x y z
N MET A 1 11.93 68.90 3.70
CA MET A 1 11.68 67.75 4.58
C MET A 1 11.96 66.49 3.76
N LYS A 2 13.03 65.78 4.12
CA LYS A 2 13.52 64.61 3.38
C LYS A 2 12.49 63.51 3.48
N ASN A 3 11.97 63.02 2.32
CA ASN A 3 10.92 61.98 2.25
C ASN A 3 11.44 60.64 2.73
N TRP A 4 11.69 60.52 4.03
CA TRP A 4 12.22 59.31 4.66
C TRP A 4 11.19 58.13 4.70
N LYS A 5 9.94 58.45 4.46
CA LYS A 5 8.86 57.45 4.38
C LYS A 5 9.01 56.51 3.18
N LEU A 6 9.49 57.01 2.03
CA LEU A 6 9.63 56.23 0.80
C LEU A 6 10.67 55.09 0.94
N PRO A 7 11.90 55.30 1.41
CA PRO A 7 12.86 54.21 1.60
C PRO A 7 12.40 53.20 2.66
N LEU A 8 11.67 53.63 3.68
CA LEU A 8 11.15 52.75 4.73
C LEU A 8 10.06 51.80 4.19
N ILE A 9 9.20 52.30 3.30
CA ILE A 9 8.20 51.48 2.59
C ILE A 9 8.88 50.47 1.67
N ILE A 10 9.90 50.90 0.92
CA ILE A 10 10.64 50.00 0.02
C ILE A 10 11.30 48.85 0.80
N VAL A 11 12.00 49.18 1.91
CA VAL A 11 12.62 48.18 2.75
C VAL A 11 11.59 47.22 3.36
N GLY A 12 10.48 47.77 3.86
CA GLY A 12 9.37 46.95 4.40
C GLY A 12 8.78 45.97 3.36
N THR A 13 8.60 46.47 2.13
CA THR A 13 8.09 45.63 1.03
C THR A 13 9.09 44.50 0.65
N VAL A 14 10.38 44.84 0.56
CA VAL A 14 11.42 43.84 0.26
C VAL A 14 11.48 42.77 1.35
N VAL A 15 11.44 43.16 2.62
CA VAL A 15 11.43 42.21 3.75
C VAL A 15 10.19 41.32 3.69
N ALA A 16 9.01 41.88 3.43
CA ALA A 16 7.78 41.10 3.30
C ALA A 16 7.84 40.09 2.16
N VAL A 17 8.42 40.47 1.02
CA VAL A 17 8.60 39.54 -0.13
C VAL A 17 9.58 38.43 0.24
N VAL A 18 10.71 38.73 0.86
CA VAL A 18 11.70 37.74 1.29
C VAL A 18 11.08 36.74 2.27
N LEU A 19 10.38 37.25 3.29
CA LEU A 19 9.69 36.36 4.25
C LEU A 19 8.65 35.48 3.57
N SER A 20 7.86 36.02 2.63
CA SER A 20 6.88 35.23 1.87
C SER A 20 7.53 34.12 1.05
N CYS A 21 8.70 34.39 0.44
CA CYS A 21 9.47 33.39 -0.27
C CYS A 21 9.97 32.27 0.68
N VAL A 22 10.54 32.63 1.83
CA VAL A 22 11.03 31.68 2.83
C VAL A 22 9.90 30.78 3.34
N PHE A 23 8.76 31.37 3.71
CA PHE A 23 7.59 30.56 4.13
C PHE A 23 7.05 29.68 3.00
N GLY A 24 7.05 30.17 1.76
CA GLY A 24 6.63 29.39 0.60
C GLY A 24 7.52 28.17 0.36
N VAL A 25 8.83 28.33 0.47
CA VAL A 25 9.82 27.24 0.34
C VAL A 25 9.64 26.21 1.46
N GLN A 26 9.54 26.66 2.71
CA GLN A 26 9.31 25.77 3.86
C GLN A 26 7.99 24.99 3.74
N ALA A 27 6.92 25.67 3.34
CA ALA A 27 5.62 25.02 3.13
C ALA A 27 5.69 23.96 2.01
N ALA A 28 6.42 24.24 0.94
CA ALA A 28 6.61 23.30 -0.15
C ALA A 28 7.38 22.04 0.30
N GLN A 29 8.45 22.21 1.05
CA GLN A 29 9.24 21.10 1.59
C GLN A 29 8.45 20.27 2.58
N ASN A 30 7.76 20.88 3.55
CA ASN A 30 6.93 20.19 4.52
C ASN A 30 5.82 19.38 3.83
N ARG A 31 5.23 19.92 2.76
CA ARG A 31 4.21 19.21 1.99
C ARG A 31 4.79 18.03 1.22
N ALA A 32 5.99 18.15 0.65
CA ALA A 32 6.66 17.04 -0.02
C ALA A 32 6.94 15.88 0.96
N ILE A 33 7.52 16.18 2.12
CA ILE A 33 7.78 15.20 3.20
C ILE A 33 6.47 14.53 3.65
N SER A 34 5.41 15.31 3.88
CA SER A 34 4.11 14.74 4.28
C SER A 34 3.52 13.78 3.24
N LEU A 35 3.70 14.06 1.95
CA LEU A 35 3.24 13.18 0.87
C LEU A 35 4.13 11.94 0.74
N GLU A 36 5.44 12.08 0.94
CA GLU A 36 6.40 10.97 0.99
C GLU A 36 6.03 9.99 2.12
N GLU A 37 5.83 10.49 3.33
CA GLU A 37 5.39 9.68 4.48
C GLU A 37 4.05 8.99 4.23
N SER A 38 3.15 9.63 3.49
CA SER A 38 1.88 9.01 3.11
C SER A 38 2.08 7.82 2.17
N VAL A 39 3.12 7.82 1.32
CA VAL A 39 3.47 6.67 0.48
C VAL A 39 4.01 5.53 1.31
N TYR A 40 4.94 5.80 2.24
CA TYR A 40 5.49 4.76 3.14
C TYR A 40 4.43 4.15 4.06
N THR A 41 3.51 4.97 4.57
CA THR A 41 2.38 4.48 5.36
C THR A 41 1.52 3.53 4.53
N ALA A 42 1.14 3.92 3.32
CA ALA A 42 0.33 3.09 2.45
C ALA A 42 1.04 1.79 2.02
N GLU A 43 2.36 1.80 1.86
CA GLU A 43 3.17 0.60 1.63
C GLU A 43 3.14 -0.34 2.85
N SER A 44 3.28 0.23 4.05
CA SER A 44 3.20 -0.53 5.30
C SER A 44 1.84 -1.20 5.49
N ASP A 45 0.75 -0.50 5.15
CA ASP A 45 -0.61 -1.05 5.23
C ASP A 45 -0.79 -2.27 4.32
N ILE A 46 -0.19 -2.27 3.12
CA ILE A 46 -0.16 -3.45 2.23
C ILE A 46 0.55 -4.62 2.91
N LYS A 47 1.76 -4.40 3.45
CA LYS A 47 2.55 -5.43 4.12
C LYS A 47 1.81 -6.07 5.30
N VAL A 48 1.03 -5.27 6.04
CA VAL A 48 0.18 -5.79 7.13
C VAL A 48 -0.88 -6.76 6.61
N GLN A 49 -1.52 -6.44 5.48
CA GLN A 49 -2.54 -7.34 4.91
C GLN A 49 -1.91 -8.59 4.26
N GLU A 50 -0.75 -8.45 3.65
CA GLU A 50 0.00 -9.60 3.12
C GLU A 50 0.38 -10.57 4.25
N LYS A 51 0.85 -10.05 5.38
CA LYS A 51 1.10 -10.88 6.57
C LYS A 51 -0.18 -11.58 7.04
N ARG A 52 -1.31 -10.87 7.09
CA ARG A 52 -2.59 -11.47 7.47
C ARG A 52 -3.01 -12.61 6.55
N ARG A 53 -2.72 -12.52 5.23
CA ARG A 53 -2.96 -13.65 4.31
C ARG A 53 -2.16 -14.89 4.69
N VAL A 54 -0.89 -14.72 5.10
CA VAL A 54 -0.06 -15.84 5.59
C VAL A 54 -0.66 -16.43 6.86
N ASP A 55 -1.10 -15.61 7.81
CA ASP A 55 -1.76 -16.07 9.04
C ASP A 55 -3.02 -16.91 8.74
N LEU A 56 -3.74 -16.62 7.66
CA LEU A 56 -4.89 -17.40 7.22
C LEU A 56 -4.49 -18.80 6.70
N VAL A 57 -3.29 -18.96 6.13
CA VAL A 57 -2.78 -20.29 5.75
C VAL A 57 -2.46 -21.14 6.99
N TYR A 58 -1.92 -20.56 8.05
CA TYR A 58 -1.75 -21.26 9.33
C TYR A 58 -3.10 -21.72 9.91
N ASN A 59 -4.12 -20.85 9.88
CA ASN A 59 -5.46 -21.19 10.32
C ASN A 59 -6.07 -22.31 9.46
N LEU A 60 -5.79 -22.34 8.16
CA LEU A 60 -6.19 -23.43 7.27
C LEU A 60 -5.53 -24.74 7.67
N ALA A 61 -4.22 -24.73 7.97
CA ALA A 61 -3.50 -25.90 8.45
C ALA A 61 -4.14 -26.48 9.73
N ASP A 62 -4.54 -25.62 10.66
CA ASP A 62 -5.26 -26.06 11.86
C ASP A 62 -6.64 -26.66 11.57
N CYS A 63 -7.37 -26.13 10.60
CA CYS A 63 -8.64 -26.71 10.16
C CYS A 63 -8.46 -28.13 9.57
N VAL A 64 -7.39 -28.35 8.81
CA VAL A 64 -7.09 -29.63 8.16
C VAL A 64 -6.57 -30.69 9.15
N LYS A 65 -5.93 -30.25 10.22
CA LYS A 65 -5.28 -31.14 11.21
C LYS A 65 -6.18 -32.23 11.78
N GLN A 66 -7.50 -32.01 11.83
CA GLN A 66 -8.49 -33.00 12.28
C GLN A 66 -8.68 -34.11 11.27
N TYR A 67 -8.37 -33.90 10.00
CA TYR A 67 -8.60 -34.82 8.89
C TYR A 67 -7.30 -35.50 8.48
N ASP A 68 -6.22 -34.76 8.37
CA ASP A 68 -4.90 -35.24 8.02
C ASP A 68 -3.78 -34.43 8.66
N ARG A 69 -3.00 -35.09 9.52
CA ARG A 69 -1.89 -34.46 10.23
C ARG A 69 -0.73 -34.10 9.29
N HIS A 70 -0.44 -34.96 8.33
CA HIS A 70 0.66 -34.76 7.39
C HIS A 70 0.40 -33.57 6.47
N GLU A 71 -0.84 -33.43 5.99
CA GLU A 71 -1.24 -32.28 5.19
C GLU A 71 -1.18 -30.98 5.98
N SER A 72 -1.58 -31.00 7.26
CA SER A 72 -1.45 -29.86 8.16
C SER A 72 0.02 -29.44 8.36
N GLU A 73 0.93 -30.40 8.50
CA GLU A 73 2.36 -30.15 8.62
C GLU A 73 2.93 -29.54 7.32
N THR A 74 2.47 -30.01 6.16
CA THR A 74 2.83 -29.48 4.83
C THR A 74 2.36 -28.04 4.66
N LEU A 75 1.11 -27.73 5.03
CA LEU A 75 0.56 -26.37 4.96
C LEU A 75 1.26 -25.41 5.92
N THR A 76 1.63 -25.88 7.10
CA THR A 76 2.41 -25.09 8.06
C THR A 76 3.78 -24.73 7.48
N GLY A 77 4.50 -25.71 6.91
CA GLY A 77 5.78 -25.48 6.24
C GLY A 77 5.68 -24.53 5.05
N LEU A 78 4.57 -24.54 4.31
CA LEU A 78 4.31 -23.61 3.22
C LEU A 78 4.09 -22.19 3.75
N ALA A 79 3.33 -22.03 4.84
CA ALA A 79 3.11 -20.73 5.47
C ALA A 79 4.40 -20.15 6.06
N ASP A 80 5.28 -20.99 6.61
CA ASP A 80 6.63 -20.59 7.06
C ASP A 80 7.44 -20.04 5.88
N GLY A 81 7.46 -20.73 4.74
CA GLY A 81 8.14 -20.27 3.53
C GLY A 81 7.58 -18.95 2.99
N MET A 82 6.27 -18.75 3.02
CA MET A 82 5.62 -17.49 2.65
C MET A 82 6.00 -16.35 3.60
N SER A 83 6.12 -16.62 4.90
CA SER A 83 6.54 -15.64 5.91
C SER A 83 7.97 -15.15 5.69
N GLU A 84 8.83 -15.97 5.11
CA GLU A 84 10.23 -15.67 4.78
C GLU A 84 10.41 -14.89 3.47
N GLY A 85 9.33 -14.54 2.75
CA GLY A 85 9.35 -13.69 1.56
C GLY A 85 9.13 -14.41 0.23
N ASN A 86 8.71 -15.66 0.25
CA ASN A 86 8.23 -16.37 -0.95
C ASN A 86 6.85 -15.82 -1.35
N SER A 87 6.58 -15.76 -2.65
CA SER A 87 5.44 -15.01 -3.20
C SER A 87 4.10 -15.43 -2.61
N VAL A 88 3.33 -14.43 -2.19
CA VAL A 88 1.99 -14.55 -1.61
C VAL A 88 0.91 -14.90 -2.66
N GLU A 89 1.29 -15.01 -3.93
CA GLU A 89 0.37 -15.34 -5.04
C GLU A 89 -0.28 -16.73 -4.91
N ASP A 90 0.35 -17.62 -4.14
CA ASP A 90 -0.07 -19.03 -4.04
C ASP A 90 -1.15 -19.32 -2.98
N VAL A 91 -1.51 -18.35 -2.12
CA VAL A 91 -2.50 -18.59 -1.05
C VAL A 91 -3.84 -19.08 -1.59
N ASN A 92 -4.37 -18.48 -2.64
CA ASN A 92 -5.62 -18.88 -3.24
C ASN A 92 -5.54 -20.28 -3.87
N THR A 93 -4.40 -20.59 -4.48
CA THR A 93 -4.13 -21.92 -5.07
C THR A 93 -4.07 -23.00 -3.99
N VAL A 94 -3.39 -22.72 -2.87
CA VAL A 94 -3.33 -23.62 -1.72
C VAL A 94 -4.71 -23.89 -1.14
N ILE A 95 -5.51 -22.85 -0.93
CA ILE A 95 -6.87 -22.97 -0.41
C ILE A 95 -7.76 -23.78 -1.37
N ALA A 96 -7.65 -23.54 -2.68
CA ALA A 96 -8.40 -24.29 -3.68
C ALA A 96 -8.02 -25.76 -3.69
N ALA A 97 -6.72 -26.09 -3.63
CA ALA A 97 -6.22 -27.46 -3.58
C ALA A 97 -6.72 -28.21 -2.34
N VAL A 98 -6.63 -27.59 -1.17
CA VAL A 98 -7.11 -28.14 0.10
C VAL A 98 -8.62 -28.34 0.08
N THR A 99 -9.38 -27.39 -0.43
CA THR A 99 -10.85 -27.49 -0.55
C THR A 99 -11.27 -28.61 -1.46
N TYR A 100 -10.49 -28.89 -2.51
CA TYR A 100 -10.73 -30.00 -3.44
C TYR A 100 -10.40 -31.37 -2.78
N ALA A 101 -9.29 -31.43 -2.05
CA ALA A 101 -8.84 -32.64 -1.38
C ALA A 101 -9.76 -33.05 -0.20
N TYR A 102 -10.32 -32.06 0.50
CA TYR A 102 -11.12 -32.26 1.71
C TYR A 102 -12.49 -31.56 1.58
N PRO A 103 -13.42 -32.08 0.77
CA PRO A 103 -14.73 -31.46 0.53
C PRO A 103 -15.60 -31.32 1.79
N GLU A 104 -15.38 -32.14 2.81
CA GLU A 104 -16.02 -32.08 4.12
C GLU A 104 -15.71 -30.83 4.89
N LEU A 105 -14.56 -30.15 4.62
CA LEU A 105 -14.22 -28.85 5.21
C LEU A 105 -15.29 -27.81 4.93
N LYS A 106 -15.98 -27.86 3.80
CA LYS A 106 -17.06 -26.92 3.45
C LYS A 106 -18.21 -26.92 4.47
N SER A 107 -18.37 -27.99 5.24
CA SER A 107 -19.35 -28.08 6.31
C SER A 107 -18.83 -27.56 7.65
N ASN A 108 -17.52 -27.40 7.79
CA ASN A 108 -16.88 -26.96 9.03
C ASN A 108 -17.07 -25.45 9.25
N GLU A 109 -17.54 -25.06 10.43
CA GLU A 109 -17.80 -23.64 10.75
C GLU A 109 -16.51 -22.81 10.81
N ASN A 110 -15.41 -23.37 11.32
CA ASN A 110 -14.12 -22.67 11.35
C ASN A 110 -13.59 -22.40 9.94
N TYR A 111 -13.78 -23.36 9.03
CA TYR A 111 -13.42 -23.19 7.63
C TYR A 111 -14.26 -22.11 6.93
N LYS A 112 -15.57 -22.07 7.20
CA LYS A 112 -16.45 -21.01 6.65
C LYS A 112 -16.03 -19.62 7.16
N GLN A 113 -15.70 -19.52 8.44
CA GLN A 113 -15.19 -18.27 9.01
C GLN A 113 -13.87 -17.86 8.36
N LEU A 114 -12.94 -18.79 8.18
CA LEU A 114 -11.68 -18.58 7.48
C LEU A 114 -11.89 -18.04 6.06
N MET A 115 -12.80 -18.63 5.30
CA MET A 115 -13.13 -18.17 3.94
C MET A 115 -13.71 -16.77 3.91
N ASN A 116 -14.53 -16.42 4.90
CA ASN A 116 -15.05 -15.07 5.04
C ASN A 116 -13.92 -14.07 5.38
N GLU A 117 -13.04 -14.40 6.30
CA GLU A 117 -11.88 -13.56 6.65
C GLU A 117 -10.91 -13.39 5.47
N LEU A 118 -10.70 -14.44 4.67
CA LEU A 118 -9.91 -14.35 3.44
C LEU A 118 -10.54 -13.36 2.46
N SER A 119 -11.84 -13.47 2.21
CA SER A 119 -12.55 -12.55 1.32
C SER A 119 -12.44 -11.10 1.78
N ILE A 120 -12.56 -10.85 3.09
CA ILE A 120 -12.38 -9.51 3.67
C ILE A 120 -10.93 -9.04 3.47
N THR A 121 -9.95 -9.89 3.73
CA THR A 121 -8.53 -9.56 3.60
C THR A 121 -8.16 -9.22 2.15
N GLU A 122 -8.66 -9.97 1.16
CA GLU A 122 -8.46 -9.69 -0.27
C GLU A 122 -9.07 -8.33 -0.68
N ASN A 123 -10.29 -8.04 -0.21
CA ASN A 123 -10.92 -6.74 -0.47
C ASN A 123 -10.14 -5.58 0.17
N MET A 124 -9.65 -5.76 1.39
CA MET A 124 -8.81 -4.76 2.06
C MET A 124 -7.48 -4.59 1.34
N LEU A 125 -6.84 -5.67 0.91
CA LEU A 125 -5.59 -5.61 0.17
C LEU A 125 -5.75 -4.84 -1.15
N ALA A 126 -6.82 -5.08 -1.90
CA ALA A 126 -7.15 -4.32 -3.10
C ALA A 126 -7.32 -2.82 -2.80
N GLN A 127 -8.00 -2.47 -1.71
CA GLN A 127 -8.20 -1.09 -1.29
C GLN A 127 -6.88 -0.41 -0.87
N TYR A 128 -6.03 -1.08 -0.09
CA TYR A 128 -4.74 -0.52 0.33
C TYR A 128 -3.78 -0.31 -0.85
N ARG A 129 -3.80 -1.22 -1.81
CA ARG A 129 -3.05 -1.09 -3.05
C ARG A 129 -3.52 0.11 -3.88
N GLU A 130 -4.83 0.33 -3.97
CA GLU A 130 -5.38 1.53 -4.61
C GLU A 130 -4.94 2.81 -3.88
N ASN A 131 -4.98 2.81 -2.54
CA ASN A 131 -4.54 3.93 -1.72
C ASN A 131 -3.05 4.22 -1.89
N TYR A 132 -2.20 3.21 -1.97
CA TYR A 132 -0.79 3.36 -2.30
C TYR A 132 -0.62 4.05 -3.67
N ASN A 133 -1.30 3.58 -4.70
CA ASN A 133 -1.23 4.18 -6.03
C ASN A 133 -1.72 5.64 -6.04
N LYS A 134 -2.72 5.99 -5.22
CA LYS A 134 -3.19 7.38 -5.02
C LYS A 134 -2.11 8.23 -4.34
N SER A 135 -1.47 7.71 -3.28
CA SER A 135 -0.39 8.39 -2.55
C SER A 135 0.82 8.64 -3.46
N VAL A 136 1.27 7.63 -4.20
CA VAL A 136 2.34 7.76 -5.21
C VAL A 136 2.00 8.80 -6.27
N THR A 137 0.75 8.80 -6.74
CA THR A 137 0.30 9.79 -7.73
C THR A 137 0.31 11.21 -7.16
N ALA A 138 -0.14 11.38 -5.91
CA ALA A 138 -0.17 12.68 -5.24
C ALA A 138 1.24 13.23 -5.05
N TYR A 139 2.16 12.41 -4.54
CA TYR A 139 3.57 12.78 -4.38
C TYR A 139 4.23 13.13 -5.72
N ASN A 140 4.19 12.22 -6.70
CA ASN A 140 4.82 12.42 -8.01
C ASN A 140 4.26 13.64 -8.75
N ARG A 141 2.97 13.95 -8.58
CA ARG A 141 2.34 15.15 -9.14
C ARG A 141 2.86 16.40 -8.45
N TYR A 142 2.96 16.37 -7.12
CA TYR A 142 3.36 17.51 -6.32
C TYR A 142 4.80 17.94 -6.61
N VAL A 143 5.76 17.02 -6.57
CA VAL A 143 7.18 17.32 -6.78
C VAL A 143 7.50 17.80 -8.20
N LYS A 144 6.64 17.49 -9.19
CA LYS A 144 6.77 17.92 -10.59
C LYS A 144 6.07 19.24 -10.89
N LYS A 145 5.17 19.69 -10.01
CA LYS A 145 4.29 20.84 -10.25
C LYS A 145 4.99 22.17 -9.88
N PHE A 146 4.78 23.22 -10.71
CA PHE A 146 5.12 24.60 -10.34
C PHE A 146 4.17 25.10 -9.22
N PRO A 147 4.64 25.88 -8.24
CA PRO A 147 6.03 26.32 -7.99
C PRO A 147 6.86 25.31 -7.17
N ALA A 148 6.25 24.24 -6.62
CA ALA A 148 6.90 23.30 -5.69
C ALA A 148 8.22 22.75 -6.25
N ARG A 149 8.29 22.39 -7.53
CA ARG A 149 9.51 21.89 -8.16
C ARG A 149 10.70 22.83 -7.97
N ILE A 150 10.50 24.14 -8.19
CA ILE A 150 11.59 25.14 -8.07
C ILE A 150 12.02 25.28 -6.62
N PHE A 151 11.07 25.30 -5.69
CA PHE A 151 11.37 25.43 -4.27
C PHE A 151 12.10 24.21 -3.70
N LEU A 152 11.74 23.02 -4.15
CA LEU A 152 12.41 21.77 -3.76
C LEU A 152 13.84 21.70 -4.33
N ASP A 153 14.04 22.10 -5.59
CA ASP A 153 15.37 22.20 -6.19
C ASP A 153 16.28 23.19 -5.41
N TRP A 154 15.73 24.33 -4.99
CA TRP A 154 16.48 25.33 -4.21
C TRP A 154 16.90 24.83 -2.82
N THR A 155 16.08 23.98 -2.19
CA THR A 155 16.40 23.42 -0.87
C THR A 155 17.30 22.20 -0.94
N GLY A 156 17.58 21.67 -2.14
CA GLY A 156 18.31 20.42 -2.31
C GLY A 156 17.51 19.19 -1.83
N TYR A 157 16.16 19.29 -1.82
CA TYR A 157 15.31 18.17 -1.45
C TYR A 157 15.48 17.03 -2.46
N GLU A 158 15.86 15.85 -1.97
CA GLU A 158 16.01 14.66 -2.80
C GLU A 158 14.63 14.13 -3.21
N VAL A 159 14.29 14.27 -4.49
CA VAL A 159 13.03 13.78 -5.02
C VAL A 159 13.11 12.28 -5.26
N LEU A 160 12.39 11.51 -4.46
CA LEU A 160 12.31 10.06 -4.58
C LEU A 160 11.46 9.65 -5.79
N LYS A 161 11.79 8.49 -6.36
CA LYS A 161 11.04 7.91 -7.49
C LYS A 161 10.16 6.76 -7.01
N PHE A 162 8.90 7.07 -6.72
CA PHE A 162 7.91 6.05 -6.43
C PHE A 162 7.23 5.55 -7.70
N HIS A 163 7.09 4.23 -7.81
CA HIS A 163 6.38 3.57 -8.91
C HIS A 163 5.01 3.10 -8.42
N ARG A 164 4.02 3.22 -9.30
CA ARG A 164 2.71 2.62 -9.03
C ARG A 164 2.81 1.12 -9.15
N LEU A 165 2.03 0.44 -8.33
CA LEU A 165 1.82 -0.99 -8.49
C LEU A 165 0.96 -1.20 -9.74
N ASP A 166 1.44 -2.04 -10.63
CA ASP A 166 0.71 -2.43 -11.84
C ASP A 166 0.10 -3.81 -11.60
N TYR A 167 -1.21 -3.90 -11.71
CA TYR A 167 -1.94 -5.14 -11.58
C TYR A 167 -2.38 -5.54 -12.97
N GLN A 168 -1.73 -6.54 -13.52
CA GLN A 168 -2.20 -7.23 -14.70
C GLN A 168 -3.40 -8.11 -14.29
N ALA A 169 -4.57 -7.50 -14.15
CA ALA A 169 -5.79 -8.28 -14.13
C ALA A 169 -5.94 -8.94 -15.51
N PRO A 170 -6.33 -10.24 -15.57
CA PRO A 170 -6.75 -10.82 -16.83
C PRO A 170 -7.82 -9.94 -17.45
N ILE A 171 -7.63 -9.52 -18.70
CA ILE A 171 -8.56 -8.63 -19.41
C ILE A 171 -9.90 -9.32 -19.65
N ASP A 172 -9.88 -10.63 -19.73
CA ASP A 172 -11.07 -11.48 -19.90
C ASP A 172 -11.43 -12.15 -18.58
N ALA A 173 -12.63 -11.87 -18.08
CA ALA A 173 -13.21 -12.68 -17.01
C ALA A 173 -13.28 -14.14 -17.49
N PRO A 174 -12.91 -15.12 -16.63
CA PRO A 174 -13.07 -16.53 -16.99
C PRO A 174 -14.51 -16.79 -17.41
N GLN A 175 -14.70 -17.20 -18.66
CA GLN A 175 -16.03 -17.36 -19.26
C GLN A 175 -16.75 -18.63 -18.80
N ASP A 176 -16.05 -19.49 -18.04
CA ASP A 176 -16.59 -20.76 -17.59
C ASP A 176 -16.25 -21.01 -16.11
N LEU A 177 -16.88 -20.22 -15.23
CA LEU A 177 -16.69 -20.33 -13.77
C LEU A 177 -17.40 -21.57 -13.18
N PHE A 178 -18.31 -22.20 -13.90
CA PHE A 178 -19.14 -23.28 -13.37
C PHE A 178 -19.13 -24.53 -14.23
N GLY A 179 -18.37 -24.58 -15.33
CA GLY A 179 -18.16 -25.76 -16.20
C GLY A 179 -19.44 -26.54 -16.46
N GLU A 180 -20.23 -26.20 -17.47
CA GLU A 180 -21.26 -27.07 -17.98
C GLU A 180 -20.65 -28.25 -18.77
#